data_3fe218422a07ab40fd0bd3886f821825
#
_entry.id   3fe218422a07ab40fd0bd3886f821825
#
_cell.length_a   1.000
_cell.length_b   1.000
_cell.length_c   1.000
_cell.angle_alpha   90.00
_cell.angle_beta   90.00
_cell.angle_gamma   90.00
#
_symmetry.space_group_name_H-M   'P 1'
#
loop_
_entity.id
_entity.type
_entity.pdbx_description
1 polymer ?
#
loop_
_entity_poly.entity_id
_entity_poly.type
_entity_poly.pdbx_seq_one_letter_code
_entity_poly.pdbx_strand_id
1 'polypeptide(L)'
;MAKFSFHVNGRATTVESWDPGQPLLYVLRNSLGLQAAKFGCGLGQCGACSVLIDGKVARSCMTSVQQASGRAITTLEGLGTADKPDPIQAAFIAEQAAQCGYCTNGMIMAAKSLLTETPHPTLENVKQALGGNLCRCGTHTRILSAVLTVAKA
;
A
#
# COMPACT_ATOMS: atom_id res chain seq x y z
N MET A 1 12.02 12.90 23.27
CA MET A 1 11.34 12.35 22.08
C MET A 1 9.94 12.91 21.97
N ALA A 2 9.50 13.27 20.76
CA ALA A 2 8.13 13.72 20.53
C ALA A 2 7.21 12.52 20.31
N LYS A 3 5.95 12.66 20.70
CA LYS A 3 4.91 11.64 20.51
C LYS A 3 4.06 12.00 19.31
N PHE A 4 3.85 11.03 18.44
CA PHE A 4 3.00 11.15 17.23
C PHE A 4 1.90 10.11 17.31
N SER A 5 0.65 10.56 17.22
CA SER A 5 -0.53 9.70 17.32
C SER A 5 -1.28 9.67 15.99
N PHE A 6 -1.65 8.48 15.53
CA PHE A 6 -2.43 8.24 14.31
C PHE A 6 -3.19 6.92 14.46
N HIS A 7 -4.04 6.59 13.51
CA HIS A 7 -4.70 5.28 13.47
C HIS A 7 -4.01 4.40 12.43
N VAL A 8 -3.64 3.18 12.83
CA VAL A 8 -3.08 2.19 11.91
C VAL A 8 -3.99 0.98 11.89
N ASN A 9 -4.53 0.66 10.72
CA ASN A 9 -5.46 -0.45 10.52
C ASN A 9 -6.63 -0.43 11.51
N GLY A 10 -7.20 0.77 11.73
CA GLY A 10 -8.33 0.98 12.63
C GLY A 10 -7.99 1.07 14.13
N ARG A 11 -6.71 0.95 14.50
CA ARG A 11 -6.27 1.03 15.90
C ARG A 11 -5.56 2.35 16.19
N ALA A 12 -5.96 3.02 17.26
CA ALA A 12 -5.23 4.19 17.75
C ALA A 12 -3.82 3.78 18.18
N THR A 13 -2.82 4.45 17.66
CA THR A 13 -1.41 4.11 17.83
C THR A 13 -0.63 5.38 18.14
N THR A 14 0.25 5.31 19.11
CA THR A 14 1.18 6.40 19.45
C THR A 14 2.60 5.86 19.40
N VAL A 15 3.45 6.57 18.68
CA VAL A 15 4.89 6.26 18.59
C VAL A 15 5.71 7.43 19.06
N GLU A 16 6.90 7.14 19.54
CA GLU A 16 7.88 8.15 19.92
C GLU A 16 8.97 8.24 18.86
N SER A 17 9.33 9.45 18.48
CA SER A 17 10.46 9.70 17.59
C SER A 17 11.21 10.95 18.04
N TRP A 18 12.52 10.90 17.95
CA TRP A 18 13.40 12.05 18.13
C TRP A 18 13.44 12.94 16.89
N ASP A 19 13.07 12.39 15.71
CA ASP A 19 13.06 13.11 14.45
C ASP A 19 11.62 13.17 13.89
N PRO A 20 10.98 14.35 13.86
CA PRO A 20 9.68 14.54 13.23
C PRO A 20 9.68 14.22 11.72
N GLY A 21 10.85 14.32 11.08
CA GLY A 21 11.07 13.99 9.67
C GLY A 21 11.24 12.49 9.40
N GLN A 22 11.30 11.64 10.43
CA GLN A 22 11.47 10.21 10.26
C GLN A 22 10.42 9.66 9.28
N PRO A 23 10.84 8.92 8.23
CA PRO A 23 9.90 8.31 7.29
C PRO A 23 8.93 7.34 7.98
N LEU A 24 7.65 7.48 7.66
CA LEU A 24 6.58 6.60 8.16
C LEU A 24 6.88 5.12 7.90
N LEU A 25 7.54 4.80 6.78
CA LEU A 25 7.94 3.44 6.45
C LEU A 25 8.73 2.77 7.57
N TYR A 26 9.69 3.49 8.18
CA TYR A 26 10.51 2.92 9.27
C TYR A 26 9.70 2.74 10.54
N VAL A 27 8.77 3.64 10.82
CA VAL A 27 7.85 3.50 11.96
C VAL A 27 6.97 2.25 11.80
N LEU A 28 6.37 2.07 10.63
CA LEU A 28 5.55 0.90 10.33
C LEU A 28 6.33 -0.41 10.49
N ARG A 29 7.54 -0.47 9.94
CA ARG A 29 8.35 -1.68 9.93
C ARG A 29 9.05 -1.97 11.26
N ASN A 30 9.69 -0.96 11.84
CA ASN A 30 10.59 -1.15 12.99
C ASN A 30 9.88 -1.00 14.32
N SER A 31 8.96 -0.02 14.45
CA SER A 31 8.25 0.22 15.69
C SER A 31 6.98 -0.60 15.83
N LEU A 32 6.26 -0.82 14.71
CA LEU A 32 4.97 -1.51 14.72
C LEU A 32 5.02 -2.94 14.14
N GLY A 33 6.15 -3.39 13.60
CA GLY A 33 6.33 -4.74 13.07
C GLY A 33 5.52 -5.04 11.80
N LEU A 34 5.00 -4.02 11.11
CA LEU A 34 4.23 -4.17 9.88
C LEU A 34 5.17 -4.25 8.68
N GLN A 35 5.32 -5.42 8.11
CA GLN A 35 6.37 -5.74 7.15
C GLN A 35 5.95 -5.68 5.68
N ALA A 36 4.65 -5.51 5.38
CA ALA A 36 4.16 -5.53 3.99
C ALA A 36 4.69 -4.36 3.17
N ALA A 37 4.64 -3.13 3.69
CA ALA A 37 5.28 -1.98 3.05
C ALA A 37 6.80 -2.15 3.10
N LYS A 38 7.47 -1.99 1.94
CA LYS A 38 8.89 -2.33 1.76
C LYS A 38 9.72 -1.13 1.30
N PHE A 39 10.98 -1.11 1.71
CA PHE A 39 11.94 -0.15 1.19
C PHE A 39 12.45 -0.62 -0.19
N GLY A 40 12.38 0.26 -1.17
CA GLY A 40 12.97 0.04 -2.49
C GLY A 40 13.88 1.21 -2.86
N CYS A 41 13.35 2.25 -3.49
CA CYS A 41 14.14 3.41 -3.92
C CYS A 41 14.40 4.46 -2.83
N GLY A 42 13.53 4.59 -1.83
CA GLY A 42 13.58 5.67 -0.84
C GLY A 42 13.28 7.07 -1.40
N LEU A 43 12.82 7.17 -2.64
CA LEU A 43 12.61 8.41 -3.39
C LEU A 43 11.17 8.56 -3.90
N GLY A 44 10.25 7.73 -3.45
CA GLY A 44 8.85 7.77 -3.87
C GLY A 44 8.58 7.26 -5.29
N GLN A 45 9.55 6.65 -5.97
CA GLN A 45 9.47 6.29 -7.40
C GLN A 45 9.03 4.85 -7.65
N CYS A 46 9.42 3.88 -6.80
CA CYS A 46 9.19 2.46 -7.08
C CYS A 46 7.84 1.93 -6.59
N GLY A 47 7.21 2.57 -5.62
CA GLY A 47 5.92 2.17 -5.07
C GLY A 47 5.93 1.03 -4.05
N ALA A 48 7.07 0.38 -3.77
CA ALA A 48 7.16 -0.75 -2.85
C ALA A 48 6.71 -0.41 -1.41
N CYS A 49 6.83 0.86 -1.01
CA CYS A 49 6.48 1.37 0.32
C CYS A 49 5.02 1.86 0.44
N SER A 50 4.19 1.68 -0.58
CA SER A 50 2.84 2.26 -0.61
C SER A 50 1.96 1.77 0.53
N VAL A 51 1.22 2.72 1.09
CA VAL A 51 0.16 2.53 2.08
C VAL A 51 -1.02 3.41 1.67
N LEU A 52 -2.18 3.26 2.31
CA LEU A 52 -3.25 4.27 2.21
C LEU A 52 -3.15 5.23 3.39
N ILE A 53 -3.25 6.51 3.11
CA ILE A 53 -3.41 7.56 4.11
C ILE A 53 -4.74 8.25 3.82
N ASP A 54 -5.68 8.16 4.75
CA ASP A 54 -7.06 8.63 4.59
C ASP A 54 -7.72 8.05 3.31
N GLY A 55 -7.45 6.78 3.02
CA GLY A 55 -7.99 6.05 1.87
C GLY A 55 -7.27 6.26 0.55
N LYS A 56 -6.28 7.14 0.47
CA LYS A 56 -5.51 7.42 -0.75
C LYS A 56 -4.10 6.86 -0.69
N VAL A 57 -3.65 6.29 -1.82
CA VAL A 57 -2.29 5.75 -1.91
C VAL A 57 -1.24 6.82 -1.68
N ALA A 58 -0.27 6.52 -0.82
CA ALA A 58 0.84 7.38 -0.49
C ALA A 58 2.15 6.58 -0.35
N ARG A 59 3.26 7.25 -0.57
CA ARG A 59 4.61 6.68 -0.43
C ARG A 59 5.10 6.87 1.00
N SER A 60 5.06 5.82 1.82
CA SER A 60 5.46 5.91 3.23
C SER A 60 6.95 6.23 3.43
N CYS A 61 7.81 5.99 2.44
CA CYS A 61 9.21 6.41 2.47
C CYS A 61 9.39 7.93 2.33
N MET A 62 8.41 8.64 1.78
CA MET A 62 8.42 10.10 1.57
C MET A 62 7.50 10.86 2.53
N THR A 63 6.67 10.14 3.28
CA THR A 63 5.77 10.73 4.28
C THR A 63 6.45 10.69 5.62
N SER A 64 6.60 11.84 6.28
CA SER A 64 7.17 11.88 7.64
C SER A 64 6.16 11.43 8.69
N VAL A 65 6.67 10.99 9.85
CA VAL A 65 5.82 10.65 11.00
C VAL A 65 4.97 11.84 11.46
N GLN A 66 5.51 13.05 11.34
CA GLN A 66 4.79 14.29 11.64
C GLN A 66 3.62 14.52 10.66
N GLN A 67 3.85 14.33 9.36
CA GLN A 67 2.79 14.46 8.35
C GLN A 67 1.69 13.40 8.49
N ALA A 68 2.03 12.23 9.01
CA ALA A 68 1.09 11.15 9.27
C ALA A 68 0.27 11.35 10.56
N SER A 69 0.71 12.25 11.44
CA SER A 69 0.04 12.50 12.72
C SER A 69 -1.41 12.92 12.53
N GLY A 70 -2.31 12.33 13.32
CA GLY A 70 -3.76 12.57 13.26
C GLY A 70 -4.50 11.86 12.12
N ARG A 71 -3.79 11.14 11.24
CA ARG A 71 -4.38 10.52 10.03
C ARG A 71 -4.67 9.04 10.22
N ALA A 72 -5.51 8.51 9.32
CA ALA A 72 -5.81 7.08 9.23
C ALA A 72 -4.88 6.43 8.20
N ILE A 73 -4.06 5.48 8.66
CA ILE A 73 -3.11 4.74 7.84
C ILE A 73 -3.61 3.32 7.69
N THR A 74 -3.71 2.84 6.46
CA THR A 74 -4.03 1.44 6.17
C THR A 74 -2.85 0.81 5.44
N THR A 75 -2.33 -0.26 6.01
CA THR A 75 -1.31 -1.10 5.37
C THR A 75 -1.97 -2.32 4.73
N LEU A 76 -1.21 -3.09 3.95
CA LEU A 76 -1.71 -4.33 3.34
C LEU A 76 -2.29 -5.28 4.39
N GLU A 77 -1.65 -5.37 5.55
CA GLU A 77 -2.11 -6.18 6.68
C GLU A 77 -3.48 -5.78 7.22
N GLY A 78 -3.89 -4.55 6.95
CA GLY A 78 -5.20 -4.01 7.36
C GLY A 78 -6.31 -4.19 6.33
N LEU A 79 -6.04 -4.68 5.13
CA LEU A 79 -7.06 -4.88 4.10
C LEU A 79 -7.88 -6.15 4.35
N GLY A 80 -7.23 -7.25 4.71
CA GLY A 80 -7.86 -8.53 4.94
C GLY A 80 -6.90 -9.52 5.60
N THR A 81 -7.39 -10.69 5.91
CA THR A 81 -6.63 -11.79 6.52
C THR A 81 -6.47 -12.96 5.54
N ALA A 82 -5.64 -13.94 5.87
CA ALA A 82 -5.48 -15.15 5.07
C ALA A 82 -6.81 -15.90 4.90
N ASP A 83 -7.64 -15.94 5.95
CA ASP A 83 -8.94 -16.61 5.92
C ASP A 83 -10.04 -15.77 5.26
N LYS A 84 -9.89 -14.46 5.29
CA LYS A 84 -10.84 -13.50 4.69
C LYS A 84 -10.09 -12.38 3.98
N PRO A 85 -9.51 -12.66 2.80
CA PRO A 85 -8.78 -11.65 2.05
C PRO A 85 -9.72 -10.59 1.49
N ASP A 86 -9.21 -9.37 1.35
CA ASP A 86 -9.90 -8.33 0.59
C ASP A 86 -10.07 -8.80 -0.88
N PRO A 87 -11.14 -8.41 -1.59
CA PRO A 87 -11.37 -8.81 -2.97
C PRO A 87 -10.15 -8.63 -3.89
N ILE A 88 -9.38 -7.56 -3.73
CA ILE A 88 -8.17 -7.35 -4.53
C ILE A 88 -7.06 -8.34 -4.17
N GLN A 89 -6.90 -8.69 -2.90
CA GLN A 89 -5.96 -9.72 -2.48
C GLN A 89 -6.36 -11.10 -3.04
N ALA A 90 -7.63 -11.43 -2.97
CA ALA A 90 -8.16 -12.69 -3.53
C ALA A 90 -7.95 -12.76 -5.05
N ALA A 91 -8.16 -11.66 -5.77
CA ALA A 91 -7.92 -11.60 -7.20
C ALA A 91 -6.43 -11.79 -7.56
N PHE A 92 -5.52 -11.18 -6.80
CA PHE A 92 -4.07 -11.41 -6.98
C PHE A 92 -3.67 -12.87 -6.78
N ILE A 93 -4.30 -13.56 -5.82
CA ILE A 93 -4.09 -14.99 -5.59
C ILE A 93 -4.62 -15.80 -6.78
N ALA A 94 -5.87 -15.56 -7.19
CA ALA A 94 -6.52 -16.28 -8.27
C ALA A 94 -5.79 -16.13 -9.61
N GLU A 95 -5.33 -14.93 -9.93
CA GLU A 95 -4.58 -14.63 -11.15
C GLU A 95 -3.10 -14.98 -11.07
N GLN A 96 -2.63 -15.44 -9.90
CA GLN A 96 -1.20 -15.66 -9.65
C GLN A 96 -0.35 -14.44 -10.01
N ALA A 97 -0.81 -13.26 -9.58
CA ALA A 97 -0.29 -11.96 -9.98
C ALA A 97 0.97 -11.53 -9.21
N ALA A 98 1.79 -12.48 -8.80
CA ALA A 98 3.06 -12.25 -8.11
C ALA A 98 4.10 -13.29 -8.54
N GLN A 99 5.38 -12.89 -8.47
CA GLN A 99 6.51 -13.82 -8.60
C GLN A 99 7.37 -13.73 -7.35
N CYS A 100 8.29 -12.77 -7.23
CA CYS A 100 9.06 -12.61 -6.00
C CYS A 100 8.25 -11.99 -4.85
N GLY A 101 7.14 -11.32 -5.15
CA GLY A 101 6.25 -10.70 -4.16
C GLY A 101 6.67 -9.32 -3.66
N TYR A 102 7.84 -8.80 -4.04
CA TYR A 102 8.34 -7.53 -3.49
C TYR A 102 7.50 -6.32 -3.90
N CYS A 103 7.02 -6.26 -5.15
CA CYS A 103 6.17 -5.19 -5.65
C CYS A 103 4.69 -5.35 -5.28
N THR A 104 4.28 -6.51 -4.80
CA THR A 104 2.86 -6.89 -4.61
C THR A 104 2.15 -5.93 -3.65
N ASN A 105 2.78 -5.56 -2.53
CA ASN A 105 2.22 -4.57 -1.62
C ASN A 105 1.84 -3.27 -2.35
N GLY A 106 2.78 -2.67 -3.05
CA GLY A 106 2.56 -1.40 -3.74
C GLY A 106 1.49 -1.49 -4.81
N MET A 107 1.48 -2.57 -5.58
CA MET A 107 0.49 -2.81 -6.63
C MET A 107 -0.92 -2.96 -6.05
N ILE A 108 -1.09 -3.73 -4.97
CA ILE A 108 -2.39 -3.91 -4.30
C ILE A 108 -2.87 -2.59 -3.69
N MET A 109 -2.00 -1.84 -3.00
CA MET A 109 -2.40 -0.58 -2.36
C MET A 109 -2.81 0.48 -3.40
N ALA A 110 -2.10 0.58 -4.52
CA ALA A 110 -2.46 1.47 -5.62
C ALA A 110 -3.79 1.05 -6.28
N ALA A 111 -3.98 -0.25 -6.51
CA ALA A 111 -5.23 -0.79 -7.05
C ALA A 111 -6.41 -0.55 -6.10
N LYS A 112 -6.22 -0.75 -4.79
CA LYS A 112 -7.26 -0.49 -3.79
C LYS A 112 -7.70 0.96 -3.77
N SER A 113 -6.75 1.89 -3.82
CA SER A 113 -7.03 3.33 -3.91
C SER A 113 -7.85 3.65 -5.17
N LEU A 114 -7.43 3.14 -6.33
CA LEU A 114 -8.14 3.32 -7.59
C LEU A 114 -9.59 2.79 -7.52
N LEU A 115 -9.77 1.54 -7.07
CA LEU A 115 -11.08 0.88 -7.02
C LEU A 115 -12.03 1.55 -6.04
N THR A 116 -11.52 2.22 -5.01
CA THR A 116 -12.33 3.00 -4.08
C THR A 116 -12.83 4.29 -4.73
N GLU A 117 -11.99 4.97 -5.51
CA GLU A 117 -12.35 6.21 -6.21
C GLU A 117 -13.13 5.94 -7.50
N THR A 118 -12.77 4.88 -8.21
CA THR A 118 -13.34 4.48 -9.50
C THR A 118 -13.64 2.99 -9.48
N PRO A 119 -14.85 2.57 -9.04
CA PRO A 119 -15.18 1.15 -8.88
C PRO A 119 -15.13 0.34 -10.19
N HIS A 120 -15.33 0.99 -11.32
CA HIS A 120 -15.32 0.35 -12.65
C HIS A 120 -14.29 1.04 -13.57
N PRO A 121 -12.97 0.91 -13.26
CA PRO A 121 -11.93 1.55 -14.06
C PRO A 121 -11.79 0.87 -15.42
N THR A 122 -11.40 1.66 -16.41
CA THR A 122 -10.93 1.15 -17.70
C THR A 122 -9.52 0.57 -17.55
N LEU A 123 -9.08 -0.24 -18.52
CA LEU A 123 -7.69 -0.73 -18.56
C LEU A 123 -6.68 0.43 -18.49
N GLU A 124 -6.97 1.53 -19.16
CA GLU A 124 -6.08 2.71 -19.14
C GLU A 124 -6.02 3.34 -17.75
N ASN A 125 -7.15 3.47 -17.04
CA ASN A 125 -7.15 3.94 -15.66
C ASN A 125 -6.27 3.06 -14.74
N VAL A 126 -6.37 1.73 -14.91
CA VAL A 126 -5.54 0.79 -14.14
C VAL A 126 -4.06 0.97 -14.45
N LYS A 127 -3.68 1.08 -15.72
CA LYS A 127 -2.29 1.33 -16.12
C LYS A 127 -1.74 2.62 -15.53
N GLN A 128 -2.51 3.70 -15.57
CA GLN A 128 -2.12 4.98 -15.00
C GLN A 128 -1.94 4.90 -13.49
N ALA A 129 -2.89 4.28 -12.78
CA ALA A 129 -2.83 4.13 -11.33
C ALA A 129 -1.62 3.29 -10.87
N LEU A 130 -1.25 2.27 -11.64
CA LEU A 130 -0.11 1.39 -11.36
C LEU A 130 1.21 1.89 -11.95
N GLY A 131 1.19 2.93 -12.76
CA GLY A 131 2.37 3.44 -13.47
C GLY A 131 3.53 3.87 -12.59
N GLY A 132 3.26 4.23 -11.34
CA GLY A 132 4.27 4.56 -10.32
C GLY A 132 4.78 3.35 -9.52
N ASN A 133 4.45 2.11 -9.93
CA ASN A 133 4.86 0.89 -9.24
C ASN A 133 5.73 0.05 -10.17
N LEU A 134 6.94 -0.29 -9.71
CA LEU A 134 7.92 -1.03 -10.50
C LEU A 134 7.92 -2.52 -10.13
N CYS A 135 7.93 -3.38 -11.14
CA CYS A 135 8.10 -4.81 -11.01
C CYS A 135 9.23 -5.29 -11.92
N ARG A 136 10.21 -6.00 -11.35
CA ARG A 136 11.33 -6.56 -12.13
C ARG A 136 11.02 -7.94 -12.71
N CYS A 137 10.02 -8.64 -12.16
CA CYS A 137 9.66 -10.01 -12.55
C CYS A 137 8.76 -10.08 -13.78
N GLY A 138 8.10 -8.99 -14.17
CA GLY A 138 7.26 -8.95 -15.38
C GLY A 138 5.85 -9.51 -15.20
N THR A 139 5.28 -9.46 -14.00
CA THR A 139 3.92 -9.97 -13.72
C THR A 139 2.79 -8.99 -14.10
N HIS A 140 3.08 -7.94 -14.83
CA HIS A 140 2.15 -6.84 -15.13
C HIS A 140 0.83 -7.29 -15.75
N THR A 141 0.84 -8.21 -16.73
CA THR A 141 -0.37 -8.71 -17.38
C THR A 141 -1.32 -9.34 -16.38
N ARG A 142 -0.82 -10.17 -15.47
CA ARG A 142 -1.64 -10.82 -14.44
C ARG A 142 -2.14 -9.83 -13.39
N ILE A 143 -1.33 -8.83 -13.04
CA ILE A 143 -1.72 -7.76 -12.14
C ILE A 143 -2.88 -6.94 -12.73
N LEU A 144 -2.77 -6.54 -14.00
CA LEU A 144 -3.85 -5.83 -14.69
C LEU A 144 -5.13 -6.66 -14.74
N SER A 145 -5.00 -7.97 -15.06
CA SER A 145 -6.13 -8.91 -15.05
C SER A 145 -6.80 -8.98 -13.66
N ALA A 146 -6.02 -9.11 -12.60
CA ALA A 146 -6.53 -9.17 -11.23
C ALA A 146 -7.36 -7.92 -10.87
N VAL A 147 -6.85 -6.72 -11.18
CA VAL A 147 -7.57 -5.47 -10.89
C VAL A 147 -8.86 -5.38 -11.69
N LEU A 148 -8.83 -5.71 -12.98
CA LEU A 148 -10.01 -5.68 -13.84
C LEU A 148 -11.05 -6.75 -13.47
N THR A 149 -10.65 -7.88 -12.91
CA THR A 149 -11.56 -8.91 -12.40
C THR A 149 -12.37 -8.38 -11.22
N VAL A 150 -11.74 -7.70 -10.27
CA VAL A 150 -12.45 -7.06 -9.15
C VAL A 150 -13.38 -5.96 -9.64
N ALA A 151 -12.95 -5.17 -10.62
CA ALA A 151 -13.75 -4.08 -11.18
C ALA A 151 -15.04 -4.53 -11.87
N LYS A 152 -15.12 -5.79 -12.32
CA LYS A 152 -16.30 -6.37 -12.99
C LYS A 152 -17.27 -7.03 -12.01
N ALA A 153 -16.82 -7.31 -10.81
CA ALA A 153 -17.65 -7.90 -9.76
C ALA A 153 -18.47 -6.83 -9.05
#